data_aa2621942a9771d12c8d41da2126138e
#
_entry.id   aa2621942a9771d12c8d41da2126138e
#
_cell.length_a   1.000
_cell.length_b   1.000
_cell.length_c   1.000
_cell.angle_alpha   90.00
_cell.angle_beta   90.00
_cell.angle_gamma   90.00
#
_symmetry.space_group_name_H-M   'P 1'
#
loop_
_entity.id
_entity.type
_entity.pdbx_description
1 polymer ?
#
loop_
_entity_poly.entity_id
_entity_poly.type
_entity_poly.pdbx_seq_one_letter_code
_entity_poly.pdbx_strand_id
1 'polypeptide(L)'
;LDGVNRAEIMFGLGGSFDQIGVYVNPGNLSSWGNLIPVKSGTNTGDEPRSLHAADIDGDGDVDVMSVNYLSNQLSYYPNSRIGGPQPSVRHLTSASQTRGPRNLRTGDINGDGVLDMISTSVLDGKVAWYRGTGRGNFASQQIIHRYQTGANEQGPRGLDVVDMDGDGDLDVLSTSEVGSSVCFHENTGSGSFSQPVIITNRANGVNLVTTIDMDGDGDLDVVSASPGDNKIAWYEQLGGGAKDSDGDGVNDDEDAFPNDPKETADTDNDGVGDNADVFPNDPTEIADCDNDGVGDNADARSPQIIAGLEAQIAQLQAQITELSKRPTLEQIQDARLNSIVMSAGQNNTATLKFYVEESADLETWTNQGKFVEAGFPLEAGKKFLRFSLKKE
;
A
#
# COMPACT_ATOMS: atom_id res chain seq x y z
N LEU A 1 -4.37 -16.30 -4.45
CA LEU A 1 -5.17 -17.51 -4.52
C LEU A 1 -4.31 -18.78 -4.58
N ASP A 2 -3.11 -18.73 -5.16
CA ASP A 2 -2.15 -19.86 -5.13
C ASP A 2 -1.11 -19.75 -3.99
N GLY A 3 -1.22 -18.74 -3.13
CA GLY A 3 -0.30 -18.49 -2.01
C GLY A 3 1.09 -17.97 -2.45
N VAL A 4 1.27 -17.65 -3.72
CA VAL A 4 2.48 -17.03 -4.23
C VAL A 4 2.20 -15.53 -4.41
N ASN A 5 3.08 -14.66 -3.91
CA ASN A 5 2.95 -13.19 -3.94
C ASN A 5 2.95 -12.64 -5.38
N ARG A 6 1.89 -12.91 -6.15
CA ARG A 6 1.70 -12.50 -7.54
C ARG A 6 0.26 -12.08 -7.77
N ALA A 7 0.05 -11.00 -8.52
CA ALA A 7 -1.28 -10.56 -8.89
C ALA A 7 -1.97 -11.59 -9.80
N GLU A 8 -3.18 -11.97 -9.47
CA GLU A 8 -4.05 -12.88 -10.22
C GLU A 8 -5.28 -12.13 -10.74
N ILE A 9 -5.87 -12.60 -11.79
CA ILE A 9 -7.08 -11.99 -12.36
C ILE A 9 -8.28 -12.90 -12.10
N MET A 10 -9.26 -12.39 -11.36
CA MET A 10 -10.57 -13.01 -11.25
C MET A 10 -11.52 -12.44 -12.29
N PHE A 11 -12.40 -13.28 -12.80
CA PHE A 11 -13.49 -12.84 -13.68
C PHE A 11 -14.76 -13.66 -13.46
N GLY A 12 -15.89 -13.01 -13.70
CA GLY A 12 -17.20 -13.64 -13.76
C GLY A 12 -17.83 -13.45 -15.13
N LEU A 13 -18.37 -14.50 -15.71
CA LEU A 13 -19.12 -14.48 -16.94
C LEU A 13 -20.58 -14.75 -16.62
N GLY A 14 -21.44 -13.78 -16.90
CA GLY A 14 -22.90 -13.92 -16.81
C GLY A 14 -23.52 -14.43 -18.11
N GLY A 15 -24.84 -14.48 -18.14
CA GLY A 15 -25.62 -14.94 -19.29
C GLY A 15 -25.60 -16.45 -19.45
N SER A 16 -25.23 -16.96 -20.61
CA SER A 16 -25.27 -18.40 -20.89
C SER A 16 -24.14 -19.20 -20.25
N PHE A 17 -23.15 -18.55 -19.66
CA PHE A 17 -21.95 -19.23 -19.16
C PHE A 17 -21.89 -19.37 -17.64
N ASP A 18 -22.40 -18.41 -16.87
CA ASP A 18 -22.44 -18.43 -15.41
C ASP A 18 -21.16 -18.99 -14.75
N GLN A 19 -20.00 -18.51 -15.21
CA GLN A 19 -18.71 -19.01 -14.79
C GLN A 19 -17.98 -17.97 -13.93
N ILE A 20 -17.29 -18.48 -12.93
CA ILE A 20 -16.30 -17.72 -12.14
C ILE A 20 -14.97 -18.44 -12.29
N GLY A 21 -13.92 -17.72 -12.57
CA GLY A 21 -12.60 -18.29 -12.72
C GLY A 21 -11.47 -17.34 -12.37
N VAL A 22 -10.31 -17.91 -12.21
CA VAL A 22 -9.06 -17.21 -11.90
C VAL A 22 -8.01 -17.52 -12.94
N TYR A 23 -7.35 -16.52 -13.47
CA TYR A 23 -6.12 -16.67 -14.22
C TYR A 23 -4.93 -16.50 -13.27
N VAL A 24 -4.13 -17.55 -13.15
CA VAL A 24 -2.92 -17.52 -12.32
C VAL A 24 -1.80 -16.79 -13.08
N ASN A 25 -1.11 -15.92 -12.38
CA ASN A 25 0.06 -15.24 -12.92
C ASN A 25 1.29 -16.17 -12.84
N PRO A 26 1.84 -16.66 -13.95
CA PRO A 26 2.99 -17.58 -13.94
C PRO A 26 4.33 -16.91 -13.64
N GLY A 27 4.31 -15.61 -13.27
CA GLY A 27 5.51 -14.82 -12.94
C GLY A 27 6.16 -14.12 -14.13
N ASN A 28 5.51 -14.12 -15.29
CA ASN A 28 5.88 -13.28 -16.41
C ASN A 28 4.62 -12.63 -17.01
N LEU A 29 4.72 -11.38 -17.41
CA LEU A 29 3.60 -10.63 -17.99
C LEU A 29 3.32 -10.97 -19.47
N SER A 30 4.10 -11.85 -20.09
CA SER A 30 3.98 -12.21 -21.50
C SER A 30 3.01 -13.36 -21.76
N SER A 31 2.64 -14.13 -20.74
CA SER A 31 1.64 -15.19 -20.82
C SER A 31 0.96 -15.37 -19.46
N TRP A 32 -0.34 -15.51 -19.47
CA TRP A 32 -1.12 -15.90 -18.30
C TRP A 32 -1.25 -17.42 -18.26
N GLY A 33 -1.31 -17.99 -17.08
CA GLY A 33 -1.52 -19.41 -16.84
C GLY A 33 -2.89 -19.88 -17.34
N ASN A 34 -3.15 -21.16 -17.19
CA ASN A 34 -4.45 -21.71 -17.51
C ASN A 34 -5.53 -21.17 -16.57
N LEU A 35 -6.73 -21.01 -17.14
CA LEU A 35 -7.92 -20.71 -16.37
C LEU A 35 -8.20 -21.82 -15.34
N ILE A 36 -8.28 -21.44 -14.07
CA ILE A 36 -8.77 -22.31 -12.99
C ILE A 36 -10.24 -21.96 -12.75
N PRO A 37 -11.19 -22.84 -13.04
CA PRO A 37 -12.59 -22.59 -12.75
C PRO A 37 -12.84 -22.68 -11.25
N VAL A 38 -13.33 -21.60 -10.65
CA VAL A 38 -13.86 -21.57 -9.28
C VAL A 38 -15.28 -22.13 -9.28
N LYS A 39 -16.07 -21.77 -10.28
CA LYS A 39 -17.39 -22.32 -10.56
C LYS A 39 -17.47 -22.61 -12.05
N SER A 40 -17.77 -23.85 -12.40
CA SER A 40 -18.15 -24.24 -13.76
C SER A 40 -19.59 -24.75 -13.74
N GLY A 41 -20.43 -24.18 -14.56
CA GLY A 41 -21.83 -24.60 -14.68
C GLY A 41 -22.40 -24.16 -16.00
N THR A 42 -23.31 -24.98 -16.53
CA THR A 42 -24.09 -24.61 -17.71
C THR A 42 -25.37 -23.93 -17.21
N ASN A 43 -25.48 -22.64 -17.45
CA ASN A 43 -26.71 -21.85 -17.37
C ASN A 43 -27.51 -22.07 -16.07
N THR A 44 -26.90 -21.79 -14.92
CA THR A 44 -27.60 -21.87 -13.62
C THR A 44 -28.51 -20.67 -13.39
N GLY A 45 -28.46 -19.64 -14.26
CA GLY A 45 -29.25 -18.42 -14.16
C GLY A 45 -28.79 -17.50 -13.05
N ASP A 46 -27.56 -17.63 -12.57
CA ASP A 46 -27.08 -16.86 -11.42
C ASP A 46 -26.63 -15.45 -11.77
N GLU A 47 -26.05 -15.26 -12.95
CA GLU A 47 -25.53 -13.99 -13.47
C GLU A 47 -24.60 -13.25 -12.47
N PRO A 48 -23.33 -13.70 -12.30
CA PRO A 48 -22.40 -13.03 -11.40
C PRO A 48 -22.08 -11.61 -11.90
N ARG A 49 -22.27 -10.62 -11.03
CA ARG A 49 -22.10 -9.17 -11.34
C ARG A 49 -20.90 -8.54 -10.68
N SER A 50 -20.50 -9.05 -9.53
CA SER A 50 -19.30 -8.60 -8.81
C SER A 50 -18.62 -9.79 -8.17
N LEU A 51 -17.32 -9.73 -8.11
CA LEU A 51 -16.45 -10.68 -7.42
C LEU A 51 -15.61 -9.93 -6.39
N HIS A 52 -15.34 -10.60 -5.29
CA HIS A 52 -14.44 -10.10 -4.25
C HIS A 52 -13.56 -11.23 -3.75
N ALA A 53 -12.33 -10.92 -3.37
CA ALA A 53 -11.37 -11.89 -2.85
C ALA A 53 -10.85 -11.41 -1.49
N ALA A 54 -10.92 -12.28 -0.51
CA ALA A 54 -10.37 -12.08 0.83
C ALA A 54 -10.24 -13.43 1.54
N ASP A 55 -9.45 -13.50 2.61
CA ASP A 55 -9.43 -14.65 3.51
C ASP A 55 -10.65 -14.56 4.45
N ILE A 56 -11.75 -15.18 4.02
CA ILE A 56 -13.07 -15.03 4.66
C ILE A 56 -13.21 -15.92 5.90
N ASP A 57 -12.55 -17.07 5.91
CA ASP A 57 -12.66 -18.00 7.03
C ASP A 57 -11.48 -17.99 7.99
N GLY A 58 -10.45 -17.19 7.68
CA GLY A 58 -9.29 -16.96 8.53
C GLY A 58 -8.29 -18.12 8.50
N ASP A 59 -8.28 -18.91 7.42
CA ASP A 59 -7.36 -20.05 7.28
C ASP A 59 -6.02 -19.69 6.62
N GLY A 60 -5.86 -18.44 6.16
CA GLY A 60 -4.68 -17.88 5.51
C GLY A 60 -4.70 -18.03 3.99
N ASP A 61 -5.69 -18.67 3.41
CA ASP A 61 -5.86 -18.79 1.96
C ASP A 61 -6.93 -17.79 1.47
N VAL A 62 -6.67 -17.09 0.35
CA VAL A 62 -7.63 -16.12 -0.19
C VAL A 62 -8.80 -16.85 -0.88
N ASP A 63 -9.99 -16.54 -0.43
CA ASP A 63 -11.26 -17.08 -0.94
C ASP A 63 -11.88 -16.19 -2.03
N VAL A 64 -12.95 -16.67 -2.65
CA VAL A 64 -13.73 -15.91 -3.62
C VAL A 64 -15.17 -15.76 -3.14
N MET A 65 -15.70 -14.56 -3.27
CA MET A 65 -17.11 -14.27 -3.10
C MET A 65 -17.71 -13.78 -4.42
N SER A 66 -18.97 -14.08 -4.67
CA SER A 66 -19.71 -13.56 -5.82
C SER A 66 -21.06 -12.99 -5.43
N VAL A 67 -21.44 -12.00 -6.21
CA VAL A 67 -22.79 -11.41 -6.22
C VAL A 67 -23.54 -11.99 -7.40
N ASN A 68 -24.61 -12.73 -7.14
CA ASN A 68 -25.38 -13.43 -8.17
C ASN A 68 -26.75 -12.75 -8.35
N TYR A 69 -26.86 -11.97 -9.41
CA TYR A 69 -27.99 -11.06 -9.61
C TYR A 69 -29.33 -11.76 -9.78
N LEU A 70 -29.41 -12.74 -10.68
CA LEU A 70 -30.68 -13.41 -11.00
C LEU A 70 -31.13 -14.39 -9.90
N SER A 71 -30.18 -15.07 -9.26
CA SER A 71 -30.54 -15.95 -8.12
C SER A 71 -30.79 -15.18 -6.81
N ASN A 72 -30.50 -13.87 -6.78
CA ASN A 72 -30.63 -13.04 -5.58
C ASN A 72 -29.79 -13.55 -4.40
N GLN A 73 -28.55 -13.97 -4.68
CA GLN A 73 -27.69 -14.60 -3.69
C GLN A 73 -26.32 -13.94 -3.66
N LEU A 74 -25.74 -13.89 -2.46
CA LEU A 74 -24.32 -13.72 -2.23
C LEU A 74 -23.76 -15.12 -1.97
N SER A 75 -22.71 -15.48 -2.67
CA SER A 75 -22.11 -16.82 -2.58
C SER A 75 -20.64 -16.74 -2.21
N TYR A 76 -20.21 -17.68 -1.42
CA TYR A 76 -18.87 -17.86 -0.93
C TYR A 76 -18.28 -19.19 -1.45
N TYR A 77 -17.07 -19.10 -1.98
CA TYR A 77 -16.32 -20.21 -2.54
C TYR A 77 -15.02 -20.32 -1.74
N PRO A 78 -14.99 -21.19 -0.70
CA PRO A 78 -13.79 -21.39 0.09
C PRO A 78 -12.66 -21.93 -0.78
N ASN A 79 -11.45 -21.42 -0.58
CA ASN A 79 -10.24 -21.93 -1.20
C ASN A 79 -9.62 -23.00 -0.29
N SER A 80 -9.52 -24.22 -0.74
CA SER A 80 -8.87 -25.30 0.02
C SER A 80 -7.56 -25.73 -0.63
N ARG A 81 -6.72 -24.78 -1.02
CA ARG A 81 -5.49 -24.94 -1.79
C ARG A 81 -5.69 -25.49 -3.20
N ILE A 82 -4.98 -24.92 -4.15
CA ILE A 82 -5.02 -25.32 -5.55
C ILE A 82 -4.64 -26.80 -5.70
N GLY A 83 -5.59 -27.62 -6.21
CA GLY A 83 -5.41 -29.05 -6.44
C GLY A 83 -6.10 -29.98 -5.47
N GLY A 84 -6.73 -29.46 -4.41
CA GLY A 84 -7.62 -30.21 -3.53
C GLY A 84 -9.06 -30.31 -4.06
N PRO A 85 -9.92 -31.15 -3.44
CA PRO A 85 -11.34 -31.15 -3.76
C PRO A 85 -11.92 -29.78 -3.41
N GLN A 86 -12.46 -29.06 -4.41
CA GLN A 86 -13.08 -27.75 -4.18
C GLN A 86 -14.25 -27.91 -3.20
N PRO A 87 -14.26 -27.13 -2.09
CA PRO A 87 -15.38 -27.17 -1.16
C PRO A 87 -16.66 -26.74 -1.87
N SER A 88 -17.79 -27.17 -1.33
CA SER A 88 -19.09 -26.81 -1.87
C SER A 88 -19.35 -25.31 -1.69
N VAL A 89 -19.90 -24.67 -2.73
CA VAL A 89 -20.40 -23.30 -2.68
C VAL A 89 -21.33 -23.11 -1.48
N ARG A 90 -21.14 -22.04 -0.73
CA ARG A 90 -22.01 -21.62 0.37
C ARG A 90 -22.80 -20.40 -0.04
N HIS A 91 -24.13 -20.52 -0.07
CA HIS A 91 -25.01 -19.38 -0.30
C HIS A 91 -25.23 -18.66 1.03
N LEU A 92 -24.77 -17.41 1.11
CA LEU A 92 -24.74 -16.63 2.36
C LEU A 92 -26.06 -15.91 2.62
N THR A 93 -26.83 -15.61 1.58
CA THR A 93 -28.12 -14.91 1.67
C THR A 93 -29.22 -15.64 0.92
N SER A 94 -30.46 -15.34 1.28
CA SER A 94 -31.64 -15.77 0.58
C SER A 94 -32.25 -14.65 -0.26
N ALA A 95 -33.14 -14.99 -1.19
CA ALA A 95 -33.87 -14.02 -2.00
C ALA A 95 -34.74 -13.06 -1.19
N SER A 96 -35.01 -13.33 0.08
CA SER A 96 -35.68 -12.40 0.99
C SER A 96 -34.76 -11.35 1.62
N GLN A 97 -33.47 -11.66 1.65
CA GLN A 97 -32.44 -10.76 2.23
C GLN A 97 -31.86 -9.81 1.18
N THR A 98 -31.64 -10.30 -0.03
CA THR A 98 -31.11 -9.51 -1.14
C THR A 98 -31.97 -9.67 -2.39
N ARG A 99 -32.27 -8.58 -3.08
CA ARG A 99 -32.96 -8.62 -4.38
C ARG A 99 -32.17 -7.82 -5.41
N GLY A 100 -31.70 -8.52 -6.46
CA GLY A 100 -30.82 -7.94 -7.46
C GLY A 100 -29.51 -7.41 -6.87
N PRO A 101 -28.74 -8.23 -6.15
CA PRO A 101 -27.48 -7.77 -5.58
C PRO A 101 -26.51 -7.36 -6.68
N ARG A 102 -25.70 -6.31 -6.43
CA ARG A 102 -24.81 -5.71 -7.45
C ARG A 102 -23.36 -5.64 -7.06
N ASN A 103 -23.07 -5.31 -5.83
CA ASN A 103 -21.69 -5.18 -5.35
C ASN A 103 -21.52 -5.79 -3.98
N LEU A 104 -20.27 -6.11 -3.66
CA LEU A 104 -19.88 -6.71 -2.41
C LEU A 104 -18.47 -6.25 -2.05
N ARG A 105 -18.26 -5.97 -0.76
CA ARG A 105 -16.96 -5.71 -0.14
C ARG A 105 -16.89 -6.44 1.19
N THR A 106 -15.68 -6.59 1.69
CA THR A 106 -15.44 -7.06 3.06
C THR A 106 -14.54 -6.08 3.80
N GLY A 107 -14.71 -6.02 5.11
CA GLY A 107 -13.91 -5.24 6.04
C GLY A 107 -14.35 -5.57 7.46
N ASP A 108 -13.54 -5.29 8.44
CA ASP A 108 -13.92 -5.40 9.85
C ASP A 108 -14.67 -4.12 10.27
N ILE A 109 -15.98 -4.11 10.07
CA ILE A 109 -16.85 -2.93 10.28
C ILE A 109 -17.07 -2.64 11.77
N ASN A 110 -16.93 -3.64 12.60
CA ASN A 110 -17.22 -3.50 14.04
C ASN A 110 -15.99 -3.58 14.94
N GLY A 111 -14.80 -3.71 14.37
CA GLY A 111 -13.53 -3.75 15.09
C GLY A 111 -13.32 -5.04 15.90
N ASP A 112 -14.00 -6.17 15.56
CA ASP A 112 -13.88 -7.42 16.31
C ASP A 112 -12.80 -8.37 15.77
N GLY A 113 -12.08 -7.98 14.73
CA GLY A 113 -11.00 -8.74 14.09
C GLY A 113 -11.49 -9.80 13.11
N VAL A 114 -12.78 -9.86 12.82
CA VAL A 114 -13.39 -10.80 11.88
C VAL A 114 -13.93 -10.03 10.67
N LEU A 115 -13.64 -10.48 9.45
CA LEU A 115 -14.15 -9.83 8.26
C LEU A 115 -15.68 -9.91 8.19
N ASP A 116 -16.29 -8.76 8.07
CA ASP A 116 -17.70 -8.55 7.78
C ASP A 116 -17.94 -8.46 6.27
N MET A 117 -19.18 -8.49 5.86
CA MET A 117 -19.60 -8.40 4.47
C MET A 117 -20.57 -7.24 4.28
N ILE A 118 -20.33 -6.39 3.28
CA ILE A 118 -21.22 -5.30 2.90
C ILE A 118 -21.70 -5.53 1.47
N SER A 119 -22.98 -5.28 1.19
CA SER A 119 -23.53 -5.46 -0.15
C SER A 119 -24.51 -4.36 -0.54
N THR A 120 -24.59 -4.12 -1.86
CA THR A 120 -25.64 -3.32 -2.47
C THR A 120 -26.63 -4.19 -3.23
N SER A 121 -27.92 -3.85 -3.21
CA SER A 121 -28.94 -4.55 -3.96
C SER A 121 -29.96 -3.59 -4.58
N VAL A 122 -30.08 -3.66 -5.92
CA VAL A 122 -30.79 -2.66 -6.72
C VAL A 122 -32.30 -2.76 -6.69
N LEU A 123 -32.85 -3.96 -6.57
CA LEU A 123 -34.31 -4.19 -6.64
C LEU A 123 -35.03 -3.94 -5.32
N ASP A 124 -34.32 -3.92 -4.21
CA ASP A 124 -34.86 -3.60 -2.88
C ASP A 124 -34.17 -2.40 -2.21
N GLY A 125 -33.28 -1.71 -2.94
CA GLY A 125 -32.70 -0.43 -2.58
C GLY A 125 -31.78 -0.45 -1.38
N LYS A 126 -31.17 -1.59 -1.06
CA LYS A 126 -30.41 -1.73 0.19
C LYS A 126 -28.90 -1.55 0.00
N VAL A 127 -28.32 -0.86 0.97
CA VAL A 127 -26.93 -1.05 1.41
C VAL A 127 -27.00 -1.77 2.73
N ALA A 128 -26.37 -2.93 2.83
CA ALA A 128 -26.55 -3.84 3.96
C ALA A 128 -25.23 -4.42 4.42
N TRP A 129 -25.11 -4.56 5.73
CA TRP A 129 -24.00 -5.16 6.43
C TRP A 129 -24.39 -6.49 7.07
N TYR A 130 -23.46 -7.44 7.05
CA TYR A 130 -23.60 -8.77 7.63
C TYR A 130 -22.38 -9.03 8.50
N ARG A 131 -22.53 -9.00 9.81
CA ARG A 131 -21.44 -9.25 10.73
C ARG A 131 -20.86 -10.65 10.56
N GLY A 132 -19.54 -10.73 10.39
CA GLY A 132 -18.81 -11.98 10.42
C GLY A 132 -18.89 -12.66 11.79
N THR A 133 -18.95 -13.96 11.80
CA THR A 133 -18.93 -14.78 13.03
C THR A 133 -17.79 -15.81 13.02
N GLY A 134 -16.85 -15.60 12.08
CA GLY A 134 -15.70 -16.45 11.85
C GLY A 134 -15.99 -17.68 11.02
N ARG A 135 -14.94 -18.27 10.44
CA ARG A 135 -15.00 -19.47 9.59
C ARG A 135 -15.96 -19.32 8.40
N GLY A 136 -16.01 -18.13 7.79
CA GLY A 136 -16.87 -17.85 6.65
C GLY A 136 -18.37 -17.87 6.95
N ASN A 137 -18.79 -17.62 8.20
CA ASN A 137 -20.20 -17.50 8.58
C ASN A 137 -20.53 -16.04 8.88
N PHE A 138 -21.78 -15.67 8.62
CA PHE A 138 -22.28 -14.32 8.80
C PHE A 138 -23.59 -14.30 9.60
N ALA A 139 -23.77 -13.26 10.39
CA ALA A 139 -25.00 -13.00 11.12
C ALA A 139 -26.11 -12.48 10.20
N SER A 140 -27.28 -12.24 10.78
CA SER A 140 -28.40 -11.66 10.05
C SER A 140 -28.09 -10.26 9.53
N GLN A 141 -28.68 -9.93 8.37
CA GLN A 141 -28.55 -8.63 7.71
C GLN A 141 -28.92 -7.46 8.64
N GLN A 142 -28.07 -6.47 8.66
CA GLN A 142 -28.32 -5.13 9.18
C GLN A 142 -28.37 -4.13 8.02
N ILE A 143 -29.27 -3.19 8.05
CA ILE A 143 -29.44 -2.21 6.97
C ILE A 143 -28.69 -0.94 7.33
N ILE A 144 -27.68 -0.59 6.53
CA ILE A 144 -26.97 0.67 6.63
C ILE A 144 -27.88 1.78 6.07
N HIS A 145 -28.38 1.60 4.82
CA HIS A 145 -29.23 2.57 4.17
C HIS A 145 -30.23 1.93 3.22
N ARG A 146 -31.36 2.62 3.01
CA ARG A 146 -32.37 2.26 2.01
C ARG A 146 -32.58 3.42 1.04
N TYR A 147 -32.19 3.18 -0.18
CA TYR A 147 -32.51 4.06 -1.30
C TYR A 147 -33.91 3.79 -1.84
N GLN A 148 -34.50 4.81 -2.45
CA GLN A 148 -35.66 4.59 -3.29
C GLN A 148 -35.25 3.80 -4.52
N THR A 149 -36.09 2.86 -4.93
CA THR A 149 -35.89 2.08 -6.14
C THR A 149 -36.77 2.58 -7.25
N GLY A 150 -36.21 2.78 -8.45
CA GLY A 150 -36.95 3.10 -9.64
C GLY A 150 -37.40 1.83 -10.40
N ALA A 151 -38.13 2.05 -11.49
CA ALA A 151 -38.35 0.99 -12.46
C ALA A 151 -37.01 0.60 -13.13
N ASN A 152 -36.87 -0.61 -13.59
CA ASN A 152 -35.69 -1.08 -14.35
C ASN A 152 -34.35 -1.11 -13.56
N GLU A 153 -34.36 -1.59 -12.32
CA GLU A 153 -33.13 -1.89 -11.56
C GLU A 153 -32.26 -0.67 -11.19
N GLN A 154 -32.88 0.45 -10.96
CA GLN A 154 -32.23 1.74 -10.67
C GLN A 154 -31.98 1.95 -9.16
N GLY A 155 -31.40 0.99 -8.47
CA GLY A 155 -31.02 1.08 -7.05
C GLY A 155 -29.52 1.33 -6.86
N PRO A 156 -29.03 1.10 -5.63
CA PRO A 156 -27.61 1.26 -5.32
C PRO A 156 -26.76 0.20 -6.05
N ARG A 157 -25.63 0.65 -6.65
CA ARG A 157 -24.74 -0.21 -7.43
C ARG A 157 -23.30 -0.14 -6.97
N GLY A 158 -22.71 1.04 -6.98
CA GLY A 158 -21.34 1.27 -6.52
C GLY A 158 -21.25 1.07 -5.00
N LEU A 159 -20.13 0.56 -4.55
CA LEU A 159 -19.83 0.30 -3.15
C LEU A 159 -18.32 0.38 -2.97
N ASP A 160 -17.89 1.13 -1.98
CA ASP A 160 -16.54 1.08 -1.44
C ASP A 160 -16.57 1.06 0.08
N VAL A 161 -15.51 0.52 0.71
CA VAL A 161 -15.39 0.38 2.17
C VAL A 161 -13.98 0.78 2.54
N VAL A 162 -13.86 1.85 3.30
CA VAL A 162 -12.58 2.49 3.64
C VAL A 162 -12.80 3.34 4.89
N ASP A 163 -11.77 3.56 5.66
CA ASP A 163 -11.71 4.60 6.68
C ASP A 163 -11.55 5.94 5.95
N MET A 164 -12.66 6.68 5.84
CA MET A 164 -12.72 7.89 5.01
C MET A 164 -12.34 9.15 5.78
N ASP A 165 -12.59 9.18 7.09
CA ASP A 165 -12.34 10.34 7.95
C ASP A 165 -11.16 10.15 8.90
N GLY A 166 -10.48 9.00 8.83
CA GLY A 166 -9.25 8.74 9.56
C GLY A 166 -9.46 8.41 11.04
N ASP A 167 -10.70 8.05 11.44
CA ASP A 167 -11.02 7.75 12.85
C ASP A 167 -10.69 6.30 13.25
N GLY A 168 -10.26 5.47 12.30
CA GLY A 168 -9.89 4.07 12.47
C GLY A 168 -11.04 3.08 12.26
N ASP A 169 -12.27 3.53 12.08
CA ASP A 169 -13.43 2.71 11.76
C ASP A 169 -13.70 2.70 10.24
N LEU A 170 -14.03 1.54 9.67
CA LEU A 170 -14.30 1.46 8.24
C LEU A 170 -15.68 2.00 7.89
N ASP A 171 -15.73 2.96 6.99
CA ASP A 171 -16.92 3.59 6.45
C ASP A 171 -17.42 2.95 5.17
N VAL A 172 -18.58 3.41 4.70
CA VAL A 172 -19.21 2.90 3.48
C VAL A 172 -19.55 4.04 2.52
N LEU A 173 -19.01 3.95 1.29
CA LEU A 173 -19.49 4.76 0.18
C LEU A 173 -20.42 3.96 -0.72
N SER A 174 -21.50 4.58 -1.16
CA SER A 174 -22.45 3.93 -2.07
C SER A 174 -23.03 4.89 -3.08
N THR A 175 -23.52 4.34 -4.20
CA THR A 175 -24.16 5.13 -5.25
C THR A 175 -25.63 4.80 -5.38
N SER A 176 -26.44 5.78 -5.79
CA SER A 176 -27.84 5.59 -6.15
C SER A 176 -28.10 6.07 -7.58
N GLU A 177 -28.45 5.13 -8.45
CA GLU A 177 -28.75 5.46 -9.84
C GLU A 177 -30.02 6.35 -9.97
N VAL A 178 -31.08 6.05 -9.19
CA VAL A 178 -32.32 6.87 -9.16
C VAL A 178 -32.06 8.27 -8.64
N GLY A 179 -31.31 8.36 -7.53
CA GLY A 179 -30.96 9.64 -6.91
C GLY A 179 -29.85 10.39 -7.65
N SER A 180 -29.22 9.77 -8.65
CA SER A 180 -28.01 10.29 -9.29
C SER A 180 -26.95 10.72 -8.27
N SER A 181 -26.87 10.01 -7.14
CA SER A 181 -26.12 10.41 -5.96
C SER A 181 -24.99 9.45 -5.61
N VAL A 182 -23.93 10.05 -5.08
CA VAL A 182 -22.87 9.37 -4.31
C VAL A 182 -23.08 9.77 -2.86
N CYS A 183 -23.09 8.80 -1.97
CA CYS A 183 -23.33 9.00 -0.55
C CYS A 183 -22.22 8.36 0.28
N PHE A 184 -21.86 9.05 1.33
CA PHE A 184 -20.99 8.61 2.40
C PHE A 184 -21.83 8.21 3.61
N HIS A 185 -21.50 7.10 4.24
CA HIS A 185 -22.12 6.56 5.44
C HIS A 185 -21.02 6.35 6.47
N GLU A 186 -20.90 7.30 7.35
CA GLU A 186 -19.93 7.29 8.45
C GLU A 186 -20.27 6.19 9.45
N ASN A 187 -19.30 5.38 9.80
CA ASN A 187 -19.37 4.40 10.87
C ASN A 187 -18.90 5.05 12.18
N THR A 188 -19.80 5.31 13.07
CA THR A 188 -19.51 5.97 14.36
C THR A 188 -19.01 4.97 15.41
N GLY A 189 -18.44 3.85 15.00
CA GLY A 189 -17.92 2.78 15.83
C GLY A 189 -18.83 1.58 15.97
N SER A 190 -18.20 0.40 16.02
CA SER A 190 -18.86 -0.90 16.23
C SER A 190 -20.00 -1.22 15.24
N GLY A 191 -19.92 -0.71 14.00
CA GLY A 191 -20.90 -0.92 12.94
C GLY A 191 -22.19 -0.14 13.11
N SER A 192 -22.12 1.00 13.79
CA SER A 192 -23.22 1.96 13.91
C SER A 192 -23.01 3.08 12.91
N PHE A 193 -23.99 3.32 12.04
CA PHE A 193 -23.86 4.29 10.96
C PHE A 193 -24.66 5.56 11.22
N SER A 194 -24.06 6.72 10.91
CA SER A 194 -24.73 8.02 10.92
C SER A 194 -25.74 8.16 9.76
N GLN A 195 -26.45 9.28 9.71
CA GLN A 195 -27.28 9.58 8.54
C GLN A 195 -26.38 9.85 7.33
N PRO A 196 -26.73 9.34 6.13
CA PRO A 196 -25.89 9.47 4.96
C PRO A 196 -25.63 10.93 4.56
N VAL A 197 -24.38 11.25 4.30
CA VAL A 197 -23.96 12.51 3.70
C VAL A 197 -23.98 12.37 2.18
N ILE A 198 -24.68 13.28 1.49
CA ILE A 198 -24.72 13.29 0.03
C ILE A 198 -23.54 14.09 -0.50
N ILE A 199 -22.55 13.41 -1.07
CA ILE A 199 -21.40 14.04 -1.72
C ILE A 199 -21.85 14.75 -2.99
N THR A 200 -22.68 14.10 -3.81
CA THR A 200 -23.31 14.69 -4.99
C THR A 200 -24.65 14.06 -5.30
N ASN A 201 -25.54 14.84 -5.94
CA ASN A 201 -26.81 14.36 -6.53
C ASN A 201 -26.91 14.67 -8.03
N ARG A 202 -25.75 14.82 -8.71
CA ARG A 202 -25.63 15.22 -10.11
C ARG A 202 -24.90 14.18 -10.97
N ALA A 203 -24.66 12.99 -10.46
CA ALA A 203 -23.98 11.91 -11.15
C ALA A 203 -25.00 10.99 -11.84
N ASN A 204 -25.50 11.38 -13.02
CA ASN A 204 -26.57 10.69 -13.69
C ASN A 204 -26.19 9.25 -14.05
N GLY A 205 -26.97 8.28 -13.56
CA GLY A 205 -26.70 6.85 -13.82
C GLY A 205 -25.44 6.32 -13.16
N VAL A 206 -24.98 6.96 -12.07
CA VAL A 206 -23.77 6.54 -11.36
C VAL A 206 -23.84 5.08 -10.93
N ASN A 207 -22.79 4.32 -11.22
CA ASN A 207 -22.74 2.89 -10.95
C ASN A 207 -21.42 2.39 -10.35
N LEU A 208 -20.43 3.27 -10.22
CA LEU A 208 -19.14 2.96 -9.59
C LEU A 208 -18.76 4.13 -8.67
N VAL A 209 -18.21 3.79 -7.53
CA VAL A 209 -17.51 4.68 -6.60
C VAL A 209 -16.26 3.96 -6.12
N THR A 210 -15.21 4.71 -5.92
CA THR A 210 -13.96 4.26 -5.29
C THR A 210 -13.27 5.45 -4.66
N THR A 211 -12.33 5.19 -3.77
CA THR A 211 -11.55 6.20 -3.07
C THR A 211 -10.08 6.10 -3.45
N ILE A 212 -9.41 7.22 -3.45
CA ILE A 212 -7.98 7.37 -3.70
C ILE A 212 -7.57 8.78 -3.28
N ASP A 213 -6.41 8.94 -2.70
CA ASP A 213 -5.73 10.23 -2.56
C ASP A 213 -5.30 10.70 -3.96
N MET A 214 -6.05 11.64 -4.54
CA MET A 214 -5.89 12.03 -5.94
C MET A 214 -4.93 13.20 -6.13
N ASP A 215 -4.82 14.08 -5.14
CA ASP A 215 -3.93 15.26 -5.16
C ASP A 215 -2.68 15.10 -4.29
N GLY A 216 -2.62 14.07 -3.46
CA GLY A 216 -1.45 13.73 -2.66
C GLY A 216 -1.39 14.51 -1.34
N ASP A 217 -2.54 14.98 -0.84
CA ASP A 217 -2.62 15.73 0.42
C ASP A 217 -2.77 14.82 1.66
N GLY A 218 -2.95 13.50 1.45
CA GLY A 218 -3.08 12.49 2.49
C GLY A 218 -4.53 12.10 2.78
N ASP A 219 -5.50 12.88 2.33
CA ASP A 219 -6.92 12.57 2.47
C ASP A 219 -7.43 11.68 1.33
N LEU A 220 -8.41 10.84 1.62
CA LEU A 220 -9.01 10.00 0.59
C LEU A 220 -10.11 10.76 -0.15
N ASP A 221 -9.92 10.97 -1.42
CA ASP A 221 -10.91 11.55 -2.31
C ASP A 221 -11.90 10.52 -2.86
N VAL A 222 -13.01 10.99 -3.36
CA VAL A 222 -14.02 10.14 -3.97
C VAL A 222 -14.01 10.26 -5.48
N VAL A 223 -13.89 9.14 -6.18
CA VAL A 223 -14.00 9.05 -7.64
C VAL A 223 -15.24 8.28 -8.01
N SER A 224 -16.05 8.81 -8.92
CA SER A 224 -17.25 8.15 -9.42
C SER A 224 -17.30 8.04 -10.94
N ALA A 225 -17.96 7.00 -11.44
CA ALA A 225 -18.28 6.87 -12.87
C ALA A 225 -19.81 6.86 -13.06
N SER A 226 -20.26 7.75 -13.95
CA SER A 226 -21.68 7.95 -14.26
C SER A 226 -21.94 7.84 -15.77
N PRO A 227 -22.34 6.64 -16.25
CA PRO A 227 -22.58 6.40 -17.68
C PRO A 227 -23.73 7.21 -18.27
N GLY A 228 -24.72 7.63 -17.44
CA GLY A 228 -25.86 8.39 -17.91
C GLY A 228 -25.53 9.80 -18.41
N ASP A 229 -24.42 10.36 -17.98
CA ASP A 229 -23.89 11.64 -18.44
C ASP A 229 -22.45 11.55 -18.99
N ASN A 230 -21.92 10.32 -19.15
CA ASN A 230 -20.59 10.01 -19.69
C ASN A 230 -19.47 10.71 -18.92
N LYS A 231 -19.52 10.69 -17.57
CA LYS A 231 -18.51 11.33 -16.73
C LYS A 231 -17.79 10.33 -15.84
N ILE A 232 -16.50 10.65 -15.61
CA ILE A 232 -15.75 10.28 -14.43
C ILE A 232 -15.57 11.58 -13.67
N ALA A 233 -15.95 11.61 -12.41
CA ALA A 233 -15.85 12.79 -11.54
C ALA A 233 -15.01 12.46 -10.31
N TRP A 234 -14.23 13.41 -9.91
CA TRP A 234 -13.47 13.45 -8.68
C TRP A 234 -14.10 14.48 -7.74
N TYR A 235 -14.22 14.15 -6.50
CA TYR A 235 -14.71 14.97 -5.41
C TYR A 235 -13.64 15.02 -4.35
N GLU A 236 -12.95 16.14 -4.29
CA GLU A 236 -11.89 16.43 -3.34
C GLU A 236 -12.47 16.48 -1.93
N GLN A 237 -11.85 15.78 -1.00
CA GLN A 237 -12.11 15.92 0.42
C GLN A 237 -11.30 17.10 0.94
N LEU A 238 -11.97 18.18 1.29
CA LEU A 238 -11.33 19.39 1.80
C LEU A 238 -11.16 19.28 3.32
N GLY A 239 -10.15 18.60 3.77
CA GLY A 239 -9.76 18.53 5.17
C GLY A 239 -10.74 17.78 6.08
N GLY A 240 -10.45 16.59 6.39
CA GLY A 240 -11.18 15.71 7.29
C GLY A 240 -10.35 14.56 7.83
N GLY A 241 -9.33 14.15 7.14
CA GLY A 241 -8.21 13.41 7.68
C GLY A 241 -7.08 14.39 7.95
N ALA A 242 -6.85 14.73 9.17
CA ALA A 242 -5.73 15.56 9.50
C ALA A 242 -4.47 14.77 9.13
N LYS A 243 -3.70 15.30 8.18
CA LYS A 243 -2.44 14.69 7.75
C LYS A 243 -1.53 14.56 8.97
N ASP A 244 -1.16 13.35 9.27
CA ASP A 244 -0.16 12.99 10.27
C ASP A 244 1.05 12.43 9.51
N SER A 245 2.00 13.32 9.19
CA SER A 245 3.11 13.01 8.29
C SER A 245 4.12 12.04 8.86
N ASP A 246 4.24 11.96 10.18
CA ASP A 246 5.24 11.13 10.86
C ASP A 246 4.63 9.95 11.65
N GLY A 247 3.29 9.92 11.80
CA GLY A 247 2.57 8.79 12.35
C GLY A 247 2.59 8.74 13.88
N ASP A 248 2.72 9.87 14.56
CA ASP A 248 2.77 9.94 16.02
C ASP A 248 1.39 10.11 16.69
N GLY A 249 0.34 10.35 15.89
CA GLY A 249 -1.05 10.50 16.34
C GLY A 249 -1.47 11.94 16.56
N VAL A 250 -0.64 12.94 16.23
CA VAL A 250 -0.98 14.35 16.19
C VAL A 250 -0.94 14.83 14.73
N ASN A 251 -1.95 15.58 14.34
CA ASN A 251 -2.08 16.01 12.96
C ASN A 251 -1.11 17.15 12.62
N ASP A 252 -0.65 17.22 11.38
CA ASP A 252 0.32 18.23 10.90
C ASP A 252 -0.10 19.68 11.24
N ASP A 253 -1.39 19.98 11.28
CA ASP A 253 -1.93 21.32 11.59
C ASP A 253 -1.99 21.62 13.10
N GLU A 254 -1.96 20.60 13.93
CA GLU A 254 -1.90 20.67 15.41
C GLU A 254 -0.50 20.33 15.95
N ASP A 255 0.38 19.80 15.10
CA ASP A 255 1.74 19.37 15.42
C ASP A 255 2.76 20.49 15.15
N ALA A 256 3.54 20.83 16.17
CA ALA A 256 4.65 21.78 16.04
C ALA A 256 5.81 21.20 15.19
N PHE A 257 5.91 19.86 15.08
CA PHE A 257 6.99 19.15 14.37
C PHE A 257 6.47 18.05 13.45
N PRO A 258 5.73 18.35 12.40
CA PRO A 258 4.98 17.39 11.58
C PRO A 258 5.79 16.33 10.84
N ASN A 259 7.07 16.22 11.08
CA ASN A 259 7.97 15.25 10.48
C ASN A 259 8.89 14.57 11.51
N ASP A 260 8.66 14.78 12.81
CA ASP A 260 9.43 14.14 13.87
C ASP A 260 8.52 13.41 14.87
N PRO A 261 8.33 12.08 14.74
CA PRO A 261 7.39 11.28 15.54
C PRO A 261 7.73 11.20 17.03
N LYS A 262 8.58 12.05 17.53
CA LYS A 262 8.95 12.13 18.94
C LYS A 262 8.58 13.46 19.57
N GLU A 263 8.26 14.44 18.75
CA GLU A 263 7.98 15.80 19.15
C GLU A 263 6.64 16.24 18.60
N THR A 264 5.74 16.67 19.49
CA THR A 264 4.39 17.10 19.11
C THR A 264 4.11 18.55 19.50
N ALA A 265 4.90 19.11 20.40
CA ALA A 265 4.67 20.42 20.98
C ALA A 265 5.99 21.20 21.13
N ASP A 266 5.87 22.52 21.01
CA ASP A 266 6.91 23.49 21.29
C ASP A 266 6.26 24.60 22.14
N THR A 267 6.28 24.41 23.48
CA THR A 267 5.49 25.24 24.40
C THR A 267 5.95 26.69 24.45
N ASP A 268 7.25 26.94 24.27
CA ASP A 268 7.82 28.29 24.33
C ASP A 268 8.20 28.89 22.98
N ASN A 269 8.06 28.09 21.89
CA ASN A 269 8.28 28.45 20.50
C ASN A 269 9.74 28.85 20.18
N ASP A 270 10.69 28.13 20.73
CA ASP A 270 12.11 28.34 20.45
C ASP A 270 12.65 27.48 19.30
N GLY A 271 11.84 26.52 18.82
CA GLY A 271 12.16 25.61 17.71
C GLY A 271 12.75 24.27 18.15
N VAL A 272 12.76 23.98 19.44
CA VAL A 272 13.10 22.67 20.01
C VAL A 272 11.84 22.08 20.66
N GLY A 273 11.55 20.82 20.38
CA GLY A 273 10.34 20.19 20.93
C GLY A 273 10.42 19.92 22.42
N ASP A 274 9.29 19.97 23.10
CA ASP A 274 9.15 19.82 24.55
C ASP A 274 9.83 18.56 25.11
N ASN A 275 9.95 17.49 24.33
CA ASN A 275 10.60 16.25 24.76
C ASN A 275 12.13 16.31 24.65
N ALA A 276 12.65 17.08 23.71
CA ALA A 276 14.09 17.29 23.49
C ALA A 276 14.63 18.47 24.28
N ASP A 277 13.76 19.40 24.69
CA ASP A 277 14.12 20.59 25.43
C ASP A 277 14.22 20.34 26.92
N VAL A 278 15.33 20.76 27.51
CA VAL A 278 15.56 20.72 28.97
C VAL A 278 14.74 21.78 29.71
N PHE A 279 14.38 22.86 29.00
CA PHE A 279 13.65 24.01 29.55
C PHE A 279 12.39 24.36 28.74
N PRO A 280 11.39 23.46 28.60
CA PRO A 280 10.26 23.59 27.68
C PRO A 280 9.34 24.80 27.89
N ASN A 281 9.69 25.73 28.75
CA ASN A 281 8.93 26.95 29.04
C ASN A 281 9.83 28.21 29.04
N ASP A 282 11.08 28.10 28.58
CA ASP A 282 12.00 29.23 28.52
C ASP A 282 12.65 29.33 27.13
N PRO A 283 12.09 30.15 26.23
CA PRO A 283 12.53 30.25 24.83
C PRO A 283 13.96 30.80 24.65
N THR A 284 14.69 30.96 25.72
CA THR A 284 16.10 31.39 25.69
C THR A 284 17.08 30.30 26.11
N GLU A 285 16.59 29.17 26.59
CA GLU A 285 17.37 28.06 27.11
C GLU A 285 16.88 26.71 26.52
N ILE A 286 17.76 25.97 25.89
CA ILE A 286 17.45 24.66 25.28
C ILE A 286 18.26 23.50 25.87
N ALA A 287 19.29 23.80 26.62
CA ALA A 287 20.23 22.81 27.14
C ALA A 287 20.78 23.16 28.53
N ASP A 288 21.16 22.14 29.29
CA ASP A 288 21.89 22.25 30.56
C ASP A 288 23.02 21.21 30.53
N CYS A 289 24.19 21.64 30.06
CA CYS A 289 25.31 20.72 29.81
C CYS A 289 25.98 20.17 31.07
N ASP A 290 25.81 20.81 32.22
CA ASP A 290 26.37 20.33 33.50
C ASP A 290 25.31 19.82 34.50
N ASN A 291 24.02 19.87 34.10
CA ASN A 291 22.87 19.39 34.83
C ASN A 291 22.71 20.04 36.24
N ASP A 292 22.98 21.35 36.34
CA ASP A 292 22.84 22.07 37.59
C ASP A 292 21.50 22.80 37.75
N GLY A 293 20.66 22.73 36.70
CA GLY A 293 19.33 23.34 36.65
C GLY A 293 19.33 24.80 36.18
N VAL A 294 20.44 25.28 35.67
CA VAL A 294 20.58 26.59 35.02
C VAL A 294 20.93 26.38 33.57
N GLY A 295 20.15 26.97 32.66
CA GLY A 295 20.36 26.77 31.21
C GLY A 295 21.72 27.32 30.76
N ASP A 296 22.26 26.73 29.71
CA ASP A 296 23.62 27.01 29.19
C ASP A 296 23.85 28.50 28.84
N ASN A 297 22.80 29.20 28.43
CA ASN A 297 22.90 30.64 28.12
C ASN A 297 22.95 31.50 29.38
N ALA A 298 22.31 31.10 30.46
CA ALA A 298 22.27 31.78 31.74
C ALA A 298 23.45 31.39 32.64
N ASP A 299 24.07 30.21 32.43
CA ASP A 299 25.17 29.71 33.27
C ASP A 299 26.54 30.24 32.83
N ALA A 300 27.20 30.97 33.71
CA ALA A 300 28.55 31.48 33.49
C ALA A 300 29.63 30.38 33.33
N ARG A 301 29.32 29.10 33.69
CA ARG A 301 30.23 27.95 33.55
C ARG A 301 30.10 27.25 32.20
N SER A 302 28.98 27.38 31.53
CA SER A 302 28.71 26.77 30.23
C SER A 302 29.68 27.15 29.13
N PRO A 303 30.20 28.40 29.04
CA PRO A 303 31.22 28.75 28.06
C PRO A 303 32.47 27.87 28.10
N GLN A 304 32.85 27.35 29.27
CA GLN A 304 34.01 26.47 29.42
C GLN A 304 33.70 25.02 28.89
N ILE A 305 32.48 24.55 29.08
CA ILE A 305 32.02 23.25 28.57
C ILE A 305 31.91 23.34 27.05
N ILE A 306 31.31 24.40 26.54
CA ILE A 306 31.18 24.68 25.10
C ILE A 306 32.56 24.72 24.43
N ALA A 307 33.51 25.47 24.97
CA ALA A 307 34.89 25.55 24.48
C ALA A 307 35.58 24.17 24.47
N GLY A 308 35.29 23.33 25.48
CA GLY A 308 35.78 21.94 25.53
C GLY A 308 35.21 21.04 24.44
N LEU A 309 33.92 21.16 24.18
CA LEU A 309 33.23 20.43 23.11
C LEU A 309 33.65 20.88 21.72
N GLU A 310 33.81 22.18 21.50
CA GLU A 310 34.34 22.75 20.25
C GLU A 310 35.74 22.23 19.93
N ALA A 311 36.61 22.13 20.95
CA ALA A 311 37.92 21.54 20.78
C ALA A 311 37.87 20.06 20.41
N GLN A 312 36.94 19.28 20.99
CA GLN A 312 36.72 17.89 20.62
C GLN A 312 36.16 17.75 19.19
N ILE A 313 35.21 18.58 18.80
CA ILE A 313 34.65 18.64 17.44
C ILE A 313 35.76 18.94 16.43
N ALA A 314 36.62 19.94 16.70
CA ALA A 314 37.75 20.25 15.84
C ALA A 314 38.73 19.09 15.71
N GLN A 315 38.97 18.34 16.78
CA GLN A 315 39.81 17.14 16.77
C GLN A 315 39.20 16.01 15.95
N LEU A 316 37.89 15.76 16.11
CA LEU A 316 37.16 14.77 15.34
C LEU A 316 37.11 15.13 13.85
N GLN A 317 36.89 16.38 13.52
CA GLN A 317 36.91 16.88 12.13
C GLN A 317 38.29 16.70 11.49
N ALA A 318 39.36 16.92 12.25
CA ALA A 318 40.72 16.65 11.79
C ALA A 318 40.93 15.14 11.53
N GLN A 319 40.43 14.28 12.42
CA GLN A 319 40.48 12.82 12.22
C GLN A 319 39.67 12.38 10.99
N ILE A 320 38.46 12.93 10.79
CA ILE A 320 37.63 12.67 9.61
C ILE A 320 38.37 13.11 8.35
N THR A 321 39.03 14.27 8.39
CA THR A 321 39.82 14.78 7.25
C THR A 321 41.01 13.85 6.93
N GLU A 322 41.69 13.32 7.93
CA GLU A 322 42.75 12.34 7.72
C GLU A 322 42.22 11.00 7.22
N LEU A 323 41.08 10.54 7.74
CA LEU A 323 40.43 9.31 7.28
C LEU A 323 39.90 9.43 5.83
N SER A 324 39.42 10.62 5.45
CA SER A 324 38.96 10.89 4.09
C SER A 324 40.08 10.98 3.05
N LYS A 325 41.34 11.18 3.49
CA LYS A 325 42.53 11.06 2.62
C LYS A 325 42.87 9.62 2.28
N ARG A 326 42.32 8.66 3.07
CA ARG A 326 42.50 7.23 2.75
C ARG A 326 41.60 6.89 1.55
N PRO A 327 42.13 6.24 0.55
CA PRO A 327 41.35 5.85 -0.60
C PRO A 327 40.18 4.95 -0.14
N THR A 328 38.98 5.22 -0.64
CA THR A 328 37.80 4.36 -0.43
C THR A 328 38.05 2.98 -1.05
N LEU A 329 37.29 1.98 -0.62
CA LEU A 329 37.37 0.64 -1.21
C LEU A 329 37.16 0.68 -2.73
N GLU A 330 36.28 1.60 -3.19
CA GLU A 330 36.02 1.88 -4.62
C GLU A 330 37.26 2.48 -5.30
N GLN A 331 37.90 3.45 -4.68
CA GLN A 331 39.14 4.07 -5.20
C GLN A 331 40.31 3.10 -5.22
N ILE A 332 40.39 2.19 -4.24
CA ILE A 332 41.40 1.08 -4.25
C ILE A 332 41.07 0.08 -5.34
N GLN A 333 39.79 -0.20 -5.58
CA GLN A 333 39.34 -1.06 -6.69
C GLN A 333 39.62 -0.39 -8.04
N ASP A 334 39.37 0.90 -8.18
CA ASP A 334 39.66 1.68 -9.38
C ASP A 334 41.19 1.83 -9.62
N ALA A 335 41.97 2.02 -8.58
CA ALA A 335 43.43 2.05 -8.71
C ALA A 335 44.01 0.68 -9.14
N ARG A 336 43.37 -0.42 -8.73
CA ARG A 336 43.68 -1.77 -9.21
C ARG A 336 43.16 -2.04 -10.62
N LEU A 337 42.09 -1.41 -11.03
CA LEU A 337 41.51 -1.44 -12.38
C LEU A 337 42.40 -0.67 -13.39
N ASN A 338 43.20 0.29 -12.96
CA ASN A 338 44.16 0.97 -13.83
C ASN A 338 45.29 0.03 -14.35
N SER A 339 45.44 -1.15 -13.75
CA SER A 339 46.32 -2.23 -14.28
C SER A 339 45.62 -3.14 -15.30
N ILE A 340 44.32 -2.94 -15.54
CA ILE A 340 43.51 -3.74 -16.46
C ILE A 340 43.02 -2.85 -17.59
N VAL A 341 43.55 -3.03 -18.77
CA VAL A 341 43.06 -2.34 -19.98
C VAL A 341 42.12 -3.28 -20.73
N MET A 342 40.87 -2.89 -20.86
CA MET A 342 39.94 -3.56 -21.76
C MET A 342 39.86 -2.80 -23.06
N SER A 343 40.14 -3.44 -24.16
CA SER A 343 39.89 -2.94 -25.51
C SER A 343 38.82 -3.78 -26.20
N ALA A 344 37.78 -3.11 -26.69
CA ALA A 344 36.79 -3.77 -27.55
C ALA A 344 37.41 -3.91 -28.96
N GLY A 345 37.61 -5.13 -29.39
CA GLY A 345 38.07 -5.42 -30.75
C GLY A 345 36.90 -5.40 -31.75
N GLN A 346 37.24 -5.17 -33.01
CA GLN A 346 36.28 -5.40 -34.09
C GLN A 346 35.99 -6.92 -34.10
N ASN A 347 34.71 -7.30 -34.23
CA ASN A 347 34.19 -8.68 -34.24
C ASN A 347 33.74 -9.27 -32.90
N ASN A 348 33.13 -8.46 -32.01
CA ASN A 348 32.57 -8.94 -30.73
C ASN A 348 33.56 -9.68 -29.85
N THR A 349 34.82 -9.26 -29.82
CA THR A 349 35.81 -9.77 -28.88
C THR A 349 36.23 -8.69 -27.92
N ALA A 350 36.38 -9.02 -26.63
CA ALA A 350 37.05 -8.18 -25.65
C ALA A 350 38.45 -8.75 -25.36
N THR A 351 39.42 -7.87 -25.41
CA THR A 351 40.80 -8.22 -25.00
C THR A 351 41.09 -7.60 -23.64
N LEU A 352 41.52 -8.44 -22.72
CA LEU A 352 41.88 -8.05 -21.36
C LEU A 352 43.39 -8.11 -21.23
N LYS A 353 44.02 -6.99 -20.79
CA LYS A 353 45.44 -6.93 -20.48
C LYS A 353 45.64 -6.72 -18.99
N PHE A 354 46.34 -7.63 -18.35
CA PHE A 354 46.78 -7.52 -16.97
C PHE A 354 48.23 -7.10 -16.92
N TYR A 355 48.53 -5.99 -16.29
CA TYR A 355 49.89 -5.61 -16.00
C TYR A 355 50.31 -6.27 -14.69
N VAL A 356 51.51 -6.81 -14.68
CA VAL A 356 52.09 -7.41 -13.47
C VAL A 356 52.90 -6.35 -12.75
N GLU A 357 52.44 -6.02 -11.55
CA GLU A 357 53.15 -5.13 -10.64
C GLU A 357 53.61 -5.90 -9.41
N GLU A 358 54.76 -5.57 -8.93
CA GLU A 358 55.39 -6.21 -7.75
C GLU A 358 55.52 -5.13 -6.65
N SER A 359 55.22 -5.52 -5.42
CA SER A 359 55.41 -4.70 -4.23
C SER A 359 56.03 -5.54 -3.12
N ALA A 360 57.03 -4.98 -2.47
CA ALA A 360 57.66 -5.59 -1.32
C ALA A 360 57.01 -5.20 0.02
N ASP A 361 56.29 -4.09 0.03
CA ASP A 361 55.69 -3.47 1.21
C ASP A 361 54.15 -3.31 1.16
N LEU A 362 53.53 -3.67 0.05
CA LEU A 362 52.12 -3.46 -0.28
C LEU A 362 51.70 -1.98 -0.36
N GLU A 363 52.64 -1.06 -0.23
CA GLU A 363 52.40 0.39 -0.32
C GLU A 363 52.89 0.97 -1.65
N THR A 364 54.06 0.47 -2.11
CA THR A 364 54.65 0.90 -3.37
C THR A 364 54.65 -0.23 -4.40
N TRP A 365 54.06 0.02 -5.57
CA TRP A 365 53.90 -0.96 -6.63
C TRP A 365 54.73 -0.56 -7.84
N THR A 366 55.53 -1.48 -8.36
CA THR A 366 56.39 -1.25 -9.50
C THR A 366 55.92 -2.05 -10.70
N ASN A 367 55.64 -1.38 -11.80
CA ASN A 367 55.25 -2.02 -13.03
C ASN A 367 56.50 -2.66 -13.70
N GLN A 368 56.45 -3.97 -13.82
CA GLN A 368 57.57 -4.75 -14.40
C GLN A 368 57.58 -4.74 -15.94
N GLY A 369 56.72 -3.96 -16.58
CA GLY A 369 56.57 -3.94 -18.04
C GLY A 369 56.06 -5.25 -18.65
N LYS A 370 55.68 -6.20 -17.80
CA LYS A 370 55.07 -7.46 -18.20
C LYS A 370 53.55 -7.37 -18.15
N PHE A 371 52.89 -7.98 -19.10
CA PHE A 371 51.44 -8.11 -19.08
C PHE A 371 51.03 -9.51 -19.57
N VAL A 372 49.85 -9.92 -19.13
CA VAL A 372 49.13 -11.08 -19.64
C VAL A 372 47.93 -10.59 -20.44
N GLU A 373 47.80 -11.05 -21.66
CA GLU A 373 46.70 -10.70 -22.57
C GLU A 373 45.83 -11.93 -22.83
N ALA A 374 44.53 -11.78 -22.67
CA ALA A 374 43.58 -12.84 -22.99
C ALA A 374 42.41 -12.23 -23.78
N GLY A 375 42.10 -12.87 -24.90
CA GLY A 375 40.94 -12.51 -25.72
C GLY A 375 39.75 -13.41 -25.45
N PHE A 376 38.58 -12.82 -25.31
CA PHE A 376 37.32 -13.53 -25.04
C PHE A 376 36.26 -13.13 -26.07
N PRO A 377 35.52 -14.09 -26.65
CA PRO A 377 34.37 -13.76 -27.47
C PRO A 377 33.24 -13.17 -26.59
N LEU A 378 32.62 -12.08 -27.04
CA LEU A 378 31.45 -11.49 -26.41
C LEU A 378 30.19 -12.05 -27.07
N GLU A 379 29.35 -12.71 -26.30
CA GLU A 379 28.02 -13.11 -26.78
C GLU A 379 27.12 -11.90 -26.93
N ALA A 380 26.33 -11.86 -28.01
CA ALA A 380 25.42 -10.78 -28.30
C ALA A 380 24.42 -10.58 -27.13
N GLY A 381 24.34 -9.36 -26.61
CA GLY A 381 23.41 -8.98 -25.53
C GLY A 381 23.97 -9.06 -24.12
N LYS A 382 25.17 -9.61 -23.88
CA LYS A 382 25.78 -9.59 -22.54
C LYS A 382 26.64 -8.34 -22.34
N LYS A 383 26.31 -7.56 -21.29
CA LYS A 383 26.97 -6.27 -20.97
C LYS A 383 27.97 -6.35 -19.82
N PHE A 384 28.07 -7.50 -19.12
CA PHE A 384 28.91 -7.64 -17.94
C PHE A 384 29.69 -8.94 -17.94
N LEU A 385 30.99 -8.85 -17.59
CA LEU A 385 31.88 -9.98 -17.37
C LEU A 385 32.31 -9.99 -15.90
N ARG A 386 32.24 -11.14 -15.26
CA ARG A 386 32.74 -11.33 -13.89
C ARG A 386 33.94 -12.24 -13.93
N PHE A 387 35.06 -11.79 -13.36
CA PHE A 387 36.23 -12.59 -13.17
C PHE A 387 36.28 -13.13 -11.74
N SER A 388 36.60 -14.39 -11.60
CA SER A 388 36.87 -15.01 -10.30
C SER A 388 38.26 -15.67 -10.32
N LEU A 389 39.07 -15.34 -9.33
CA LEU A 389 40.32 -16.06 -9.09
C LEU A 389 39.97 -17.37 -8.37
N LYS A 390 40.33 -18.49 -8.97
CA LYS A 390 40.25 -19.80 -8.33
C LYS A 390 41.57 -20.07 -7.65
N LYS A 391 41.55 -20.33 -6.35
CA LYS A 391 42.73 -20.81 -5.63
C LYS A 391 42.86 -22.28 -5.96
N GLU A 392 43.99 -22.67 -6.58
CA GLU A 392 44.36 -24.07 -6.69
C GLU A 392 44.83 -24.63 -5.35
#